data_05a04e3aa31d501a4999d8d9072120d0
#
_entry.id   05a04e3aa31d501a4999d8d9072120d0
#
_cell.length_a   1.000
_cell.length_b   1.000
_cell.length_c   1.000
_cell.angle_alpha   90.00
_cell.angle_beta   90.00
_cell.angle_gamma   90.00
#
_symmetry.space_group_name_H-M   'P 1'
#
loop_
_entity.id
_entity.type
_entity.pdbx_description
1 polymer ?
#
loop_
_entity_poly.entity_id
_entity_poly.type
_entity_poly.pdbx_seq_one_letter_code
_entity_poly.pdbx_strand_id
1 'polypeptide(L)'
;MNCLADSIFSCFKNQPEFTLKSAYEQYSDKPKETVRARIYDNLGVKFERVAKGLYRTIQGEETCVVIEGDGRDLSMFKDKSIDCILTDHPWLDLKSNKGGDRAFAEYECFEYTLKDFEEKSRILKDGCFLVEILPAKNENNYKYLYKIKEYAEKAGLFYYAKVTWKKVTLSAILVEKQRTRRM
;
A
#
# COMPACT_ATOMS: atom_id res chain seq x y z
N MET A 1 5.57 19.13 -13.87
CA MET A 1 4.92 20.13 -12.98
C MET A 1 4.97 19.58 -11.56
N ASN A 2 5.68 20.28 -10.65
CA ASN A 2 5.67 19.87 -9.24
C ASN A 2 4.29 20.16 -8.64
N CYS A 3 3.75 19.23 -7.87
CA CYS A 3 2.48 19.46 -7.19
C CYS A 3 2.65 20.47 -6.04
N LEU A 4 1.56 21.09 -5.57
CA LEU A 4 1.63 22.08 -4.48
C LEU A 4 2.25 21.48 -3.19
N ALA A 5 2.02 20.19 -2.90
CA ALA A 5 2.63 19.53 -1.75
C ALA A 5 4.18 19.47 -1.87
N ASP A 6 4.71 19.21 -3.07
CA ASP A 6 6.16 19.22 -3.33
C ASP A 6 6.75 20.61 -3.16
N SER A 7 6.01 21.64 -3.59
CA SER A 7 6.43 23.03 -3.42
C SER A 7 6.48 23.43 -1.95
N ILE A 8 5.47 23.05 -1.16
CA ILE A 8 5.42 23.29 0.29
C ILE A 8 6.58 22.55 0.98
N PHE A 9 6.79 21.26 0.64
CA PHE A 9 7.89 20.47 1.17
C PHE A 9 9.25 21.15 0.89
N SER A 10 9.50 21.54 -0.35
CA SER A 10 10.75 22.20 -0.76
C SER A 10 10.99 23.53 -0.06
N CYS A 11 9.92 24.28 0.22
CA CYS A 11 9.99 25.56 0.94
C CYS A 11 10.41 25.38 2.41
N PHE A 12 9.88 24.36 3.07
CA PHE A 12 10.08 24.15 4.50
C PHE A 12 11.11 23.08 4.87
N LYS A 13 11.69 22.37 3.89
CA LYS A 13 12.61 21.24 4.14
C LYS A 13 13.84 21.56 4.99
N ASN A 14 14.28 22.82 4.99
CA ASN A 14 15.47 23.26 5.74
C ASN A 14 15.08 23.92 7.09
N GLN A 15 13.80 23.95 7.45
CA GLN A 15 13.33 24.48 8.73
C GLN A 15 13.03 23.31 9.67
N PRO A 16 13.35 23.44 10.97
CA PRO A 16 13.06 22.36 11.94
C PRO A 16 11.57 22.09 12.03
N GLU A 17 10.75 23.14 11.97
CA GLU A 17 9.29 23.08 12.05
C GLU A 17 8.66 24.29 11.36
N PHE A 18 7.38 24.17 10.98
CA PHE A 18 6.59 25.25 10.39
C PHE A 18 5.13 25.18 10.85
N THR A 19 4.42 26.32 10.75
CA THR A 19 3.01 26.41 11.12
C THR A 19 2.11 26.51 9.89
N LEU A 20 0.81 26.20 10.02
CA LEU A 20 -0.15 26.50 8.94
C LEU A 20 -0.15 27.99 8.60
N LYS A 21 0.05 28.88 9.58
CA LYS A 21 0.12 30.31 9.35
C LYS A 21 1.26 30.69 8.42
N SER A 22 2.47 30.19 8.70
CA SER A 22 3.63 30.42 7.82
C SER A 22 3.45 29.83 6.41
N ALA A 23 2.80 28.66 6.32
CA ALA A 23 2.48 28.08 5.02
C ALA A 23 1.46 28.93 4.23
N TYR A 24 0.45 29.49 4.89
CA TYR A 24 -0.51 30.39 4.25
C TYR A 24 0.12 31.72 3.79
N GLU A 25 1.05 32.24 4.56
CA GLU A 25 1.78 33.45 4.19
C GLU A 25 2.67 33.22 2.98
N GLN A 26 3.36 32.09 2.95
CA GLN A 26 4.24 31.71 1.83
C GLN A 26 3.47 31.43 0.53
N TYR A 27 2.25 30.89 0.62
CA TYR A 27 1.39 30.56 -0.52
C TYR A 27 0.10 31.40 -0.50
N SER A 28 0.28 32.72 -0.32
CA SER A 28 -0.82 33.68 -0.23
C SER A 28 -1.68 33.81 -1.50
N ASP A 29 -1.14 33.33 -2.65
CA ASP A 29 -1.84 33.23 -3.94
C ASP A 29 -2.79 32.00 -4.03
N LYS A 30 -2.77 31.11 -3.03
CA LYS A 30 -3.63 29.93 -2.96
C LYS A 30 -4.64 30.03 -1.83
N PRO A 31 -5.86 29.45 -1.99
CA PRO A 31 -6.82 29.35 -0.90
C PRO A 31 -6.20 28.60 0.31
N LYS A 32 -6.41 29.11 1.52
CA LYS A 32 -5.88 28.50 2.76
C LYS A 32 -6.32 27.04 2.93
N GLU A 33 -7.55 26.73 2.54
CA GLU A 33 -8.12 25.37 2.56
C GLU A 33 -7.33 24.43 1.65
N THR A 34 -6.91 24.91 0.48
CA THR A 34 -6.10 24.13 -0.47
C THR A 34 -4.72 23.84 0.10
N VAL A 35 -4.04 24.85 0.66
CA VAL A 35 -2.72 24.69 1.30
C VAL A 35 -2.81 23.67 2.45
N ARG A 36 -3.81 23.85 3.32
CA ARG A 36 -4.05 22.94 4.46
C ARG A 36 -4.33 21.51 3.99
N ALA A 37 -5.20 21.35 2.99
CA ALA A 37 -5.52 20.02 2.43
C ALA A 37 -4.26 19.32 1.94
N ARG A 38 -3.38 20.00 1.19
CA ARG A 38 -2.13 19.40 0.69
C ARG A 38 -1.16 18.99 1.79
N ILE A 39 -1.10 19.72 2.91
CA ILE A 39 -0.32 19.28 4.08
C ILE A 39 -0.97 18.05 4.71
N TYR A 40 -2.29 18.06 4.91
CA TYR A 40 -3.01 16.95 5.57
C TYR A 40 -3.04 15.66 4.74
N ASP A 41 -3.24 15.77 3.43
CA ASP A 41 -3.23 14.62 2.51
C ASP A 41 -1.83 13.94 2.43
N ASN A 42 -0.78 14.64 2.87
CA ASN A 42 0.60 14.16 2.83
C ASN A 42 1.21 13.98 4.23
N LEU A 43 0.38 13.90 5.29
CA LEU A 43 0.85 13.52 6.62
C LEU A 43 1.33 12.06 6.63
N GLY A 44 2.47 11.83 7.26
CA GLY A 44 3.13 10.52 7.27
C GLY A 44 3.95 10.22 6.01
N VAL A 45 3.87 11.05 4.97
CA VAL A 45 4.65 10.90 3.71
C VAL A 45 5.67 12.05 3.57
N LYS A 46 5.18 13.28 3.48
CA LYS A 46 6.02 14.50 3.33
C LYS A 46 6.08 15.34 4.58
N PHE A 47 5.06 15.24 5.42
CA PHE A 47 4.91 16.07 6.62
C PHE A 47 4.55 15.21 7.82
N GLU A 48 5.06 15.61 8.98
CA GLU A 48 4.68 15.07 10.28
C GLU A 48 4.04 16.17 11.11
N ARG A 49 2.99 15.81 11.85
CA ARG A 49 2.37 16.73 12.81
C ARG A 49 3.07 16.59 14.16
N VAL A 50 3.84 17.60 14.54
CA VAL A 50 4.56 17.64 15.81
C VAL A 50 3.64 18.02 16.97
N ALA A 51 2.76 19.02 16.73
CA ALA A 51 1.77 19.48 17.70
C ALA A 51 0.56 20.09 16.97
N LYS A 52 -0.45 20.57 17.70
CA LYS A 52 -1.60 21.25 17.13
C LYS A 52 -1.16 22.49 16.34
N GLY A 53 -1.30 22.44 15.01
CA GLY A 53 -0.94 23.53 14.11
C GLY A 53 0.57 23.65 13.81
N LEU A 54 1.40 22.72 14.31
CA LEU A 54 2.84 22.68 14.12
C LEU A 54 3.24 21.41 13.34
N TYR A 55 4.03 21.57 12.31
CA TYR A 55 4.43 20.51 11.37
C TYR A 55 5.92 20.57 11.12
N ARG A 56 6.48 19.44 10.70
CA ARG A 56 7.82 19.38 10.11
C ARG A 56 7.79 18.58 8.82
N THR A 57 8.77 18.81 7.96
CA THR A 57 8.98 17.97 6.79
C THR A 57 9.65 16.67 7.21
N ILE A 58 9.17 15.56 6.64
CA ILE A 58 9.83 14.28 6.80
C ILE A 58 11.00 14.27 5.80
N GLN A 59 12.20 14.47 6.31
CA GLN A 59 13.41 14.36 5.53
C GLN A 59 13.90 12.91 5.66
N GLY A 60 13.62 12.11 4.67
CA GLY A 60 14.19 10.80 4.48
C GLY A 60 14.54 10.64 3.01
N GLU A 61 15.61 9.98 2.70
CA GLU A 61 15.78 9.43 1.37
C GLU A 61 14.69 8.38 1.21
N GLU A 62 13.64 8.69 0.44
CA GLU A 62 12.70 7.68 -0.04
C GLU A 62 13.50 6.77 -0.97
N THR A 63 14.04 5.70 -0.41
CA THR A 63 14.71 4.68 -1.21
C THR A 63 13.69 3.62 -1.59
N CYS A 64 13.44 3.51 -2.89
CA CYS A 64 12.74 2.37 -3.44
C CYS A 64 13.80 1.39 -3.97
N VAL A 65 13.85 0.21 -3.41
CA VAL A 65 14.74 -0.86 -3.86
C VAL A 65 13.89 -1.90 -4.59
N VAL A 66 14.21 -2.16 -5.85
CA VAL A 66 13.58 -3.22 -6.65
C VAL A 66 14.55 -4.39 -6.72
N ILE A 67 14.08 -5.57 -6.30
CA ILE A 67 14.87 -6.79 -6.26
C ILE A 67 14.20 -7.83 -7.16
N GLU A 68 14.94 -8.40 -8.10
CA GLU A 68 14.52 -9.56 -8.87
C GLU A 68 14.82 -10.82 -8.06
N GLY A 69 13.82 -11.67 -7.83
CA GLY A 69 13.99 -12.91 -7.06
C GLY A 69 12.66 -13.59 -6.72
N ASP A 70 12.77 -14.72 -6.04
CA ASP A 70 11.61 -15.43 -5.50
C ASP A 70 11.09 -14.70 -4.25
N GLY A 71 9.85 -14.21 -4.29
CA GLY A 71 9.22 -13.51 -3.16
C GLY A 71 9.01 -14.37 -1.90
N ARG A 72 9.30 -15.67 -1.96
CA ARG A 72 9.33 -16.58 -0.80
C ARG A 72 10.69 -16.58 -0.08
N ASP A 73 11.75 -16.19 -0.78
CA ASP A 73 13.09 -16.05 -0.18
C ASP A 73 13.24 -14.68 0.46
N LEU A 74 13.05 -14.63 1.77
CA LEU A 74 13.16 -13.43 2.58
C LEU A 74 14.46 -13.38 3.39
N SER A 75 15.42 -14.26 3.09
CA SER A 75 16.70 -14.41 3.83
C SER A 75 17.55 -13.13 3.89
N MET A 76 17.39 -12.24 2.89
CA MET A 76 18.09 -10.95 2.84
C MET A 76 17.62 -9.96 3.91
N PHE A 77 16.42 -10.15 4.48
CA PHE A 77 15.89 -9.25 5.50
C PHE A 77 16.23 -9.74 6.91
N LYS A 78 16.63 -8.79 7.76
CA LYS A 78 16.87 -9.06 9.18
C LYS A 78 15.56 -9.32 9.92
N ASP A 79 15.65 -10.06 11.02
CA ASP A 79 14.52 -10.26 11.92
C ASP A 79 13.97 -8.94 12.40
N LYS A 80 12.62 -8.83 12.47
CA LYS A 80 11.90 -7.65 12.98
C LYS A 80 12.33 -6.33 12.32
N SER A 81 12.60 -6.36 11.00
CA SER A 81 13.08 -5.18 10.26
C SER A 81 11.99 -4.50 9.40
N ILE A 82 10.88 -5.19 9.10
CA ILE A 82 9.84 -4.74 8.17
C ILE A 82 8.60 -4.25 8.93
N ASP A 83 8.10 -3.07 8.56
CA ASP A 83 6.92 -2.45 9.20
C ASP A 83 5.60 -2.91 8.58
N CYS A 84 5.59 -3.39 7.35
CA CYS A 84 4.39 -3.92 6.70
C CYS A 84 4.77 -4.83 5.53
N ILE A 85 4.07 -5.94 5.38
CA ILE A 85 4.16 -6.82 4.21
C ILE A 85 2.82 -6.75 3.48
N LEU A 86 2.84 -6.36 2.20
CA LEU A 86 1.69 -6.43 1.30
C LEU A 86 2.04 -7.31 0.12
N THR A 87 1.30 -8.38 -0.09
CA THR A 87 1.62 -9.35 -1.13
C THR A 87 0.37 -9.91 -1.83
N ASP A 88 0.53 -10.23 -3.11
CA ASP A 88 -0.44 -10.86 -3.99
C ASP A 88 0.30 -11.97 -4.75
N HIS A 89 0.36 -13.16 -4.16
CA HIS A 89 1.08 -14.26 -4.80
C HIS A 89 0.33 -14.86 -6.00
N PRO A 90 1.01 -15.47 -6.97
CA PRO A 90 0.38 -16.07 -8.14
C PRO A 90 -0.37 -17.35 -7.76
N TRP A 91 -1.70 -17.28 -7.74
CA TRP A 91 -2.56 -18.39 -7.31
C TRP A 91 -2.70 -19.48 -8.39
N LEU A 92 -2.89 -20.72 -7.95
CA LEU A 92 -3.17 -21.86 -8.81
C LEU A 92 -4.59 -21.88 -9.43
N ASP A 93 -5.43 -20.88 -9.16
CA ASP A 93 -6.79 -20.83 -9.73
C ASP A 93 -6.77 -20.54 -11.23
N LEU A 94 -6.93 -21.60 -12.02
CA LEU A 94 -6.93 -21.59 -13.50
C LEU A 94 -7.95 -20.63 -14.12
N LYS A 95 -8.94 -20.14 -13.34
CA LYS A 95 -9.91 -19.15 -13.84
C LYS A 95 -9.36 -17.74 -13.87
N SER A 96 -8.37 -17.42 -13.06
CA SER A 96 -7.73 -16.10 -13.06
C SER A 96 -6.84 -15.88 -14.30
N ASN A 97 -6.34 -16.96 -14.91
CA ASN A 97 -5.51 -16.91 -16.11
C ASN A 97 -6.32 -16.73 -17.42
N LYS A 98 -7.65 -16.71 -17.36
CA LYS A 98 -8.52 -16.43 -18.53
C LYS A 98 -8.76 -14.94 -18.78
N GLY A 99 -7.93 -14.07 -18.28
CA GLY A 99 -7.99 -12.63 -18.53
C GLY A 99 -7.34 -12.24 -19.85
N GLY A 100 -8.07 -12.41 -20.98
CA GLY A 100 -7.80 -11.76 -22.27
C GLY A 100 -6.34 -11.80 -22.77
N ASP A 101 -6.12 -11.46 -24.05
CA ASP A 101 -4.84 -11.48 -24.81
C ASP A 101 -3.69 -10.62 -24.24
N ARG A 102 -3.59 -10.45 -22.95
CA ARG A 102 -2.44 -9.82 -22.31
C ARG A 102 -1.45 -10.89 -21.94
N ALA A 103 -0.46 -11.11 -22.80
CA ALA A 103 0.72 -11.91 -22.48
C ALA A 103 1.54 -11.17 -21.40
N PHE A 104 1.13 -11.28 -20.15
CA PHE A 104 2.01 -11.00 -19.02
C PHE A 104 3.05 -12.13 -18.96
N ALA A 105 4.23 -11.81 -18.42
CA ALA A 105 5.28 -12.79 -18.23
C ALA A 105 4.73 -14.09 -17.60
N GLU A 106 5.10 -15.22 -18.16
CA GLU A 106 4.80 -16.51 -17.54
C GLU A 106 5.56 -16.60 -16.22
N TYR A 107 4.82 -16.75 -15.13
CA TYR A 107 5.39 -16.98 -13.80
C TYR A 107 4.76 -18.23 -13.19
N GLU A 108 5.57 -18.94 -12.41
CA GLU A 108 5.15 -20.14 -11.72
C GLU A 108 4.12 -19.83 -10.64
N CYS A 109 2.95 -20.47 -10.71
CA CYS A 109 1.96 -20.42 -9.65
C CYS A 109 2.33 -21.39 -8.53
N PHE A 110 2.14 -20.99 -7.28
CA PHE A 110 2.45 -21.83 -6.12
C PHE A 110 1.42 -21.64 -4.98
N GLU A 111 1.42 -22.61 -4.09
CA GLU A 111 0.73 -22.49 -2.78
C GLU A 111 1.77 -22.20 -1.71
N TYR A 112 1.47 -21.27 -0.80
CA TYR A 112 2.28 -21.03 0.37
C TYR A 112 2.32 -22.26 1.29
N THR A 113 3.44 -22.42 1.95
CA THR A 113 3.68 -23.40 3.00
C THR A 113 3.74 -22.71 4.37
N LEU A 114 3.80 -23.50 5.45
CA LEU A 114 4.03 -22.95 6.79
C LEU A 114 5.34 -22.16 6.86
N LYS A 115 6.41 -22.65 6.22
CA LYS A 115 7.70 -21.99 6.21
C LYS A 115 7.65 -20.58 5.64
N ASP A 116 6.85 -20.33 4.62
CA ASP A 116 6.70 -19.00 4.02
C ASP A 116 6.07 -18.01 5.03
N PHE A 117 5.14 -18.46 5.86
CA PHE A 117 4.55 -17.65 6.93
C PHE A 117 5.50 -17.46 8.12
N GLU A 118 6.31 -18.47 8.46
CA GLU A 118 7.36 -18.35 9.48
C GLU A 118 8.39 -17.29 9.08
N GLU A 119 8.83 -17.26 7.83
CA GLU A 119 9.74 -16.25 7.30
C GLU A 119 9.11 -14.84 7.29
N LYS A 120 7.87 -14.71 6.84
CA LYS A 120 7.13 -13.43 6.91
C LYS A 120 7.00 -12.95 8.36
N SER A 121 6.69 -13.83 9.29
CA SER A 121 6.60 -13.50 10.72
C SER A 121 7.95 -13.10 11.30
N ARG A 122 9.04 -13.79 10.90
CA ARG A 122 10.39 -13.49 11.33
C ARG A 122 10.81 -12.07 11.02
N ILE A 123 10.58 -11.61 9.77
CA ILE A 123 11.03 -10.29 9.32
C ILE A 123 10.11 -9.17 9.76
N LEU A 124 8.81 -9.45 10.02
CA LEU A 124 7.82 -8.46 10.40
C LEU A 124 8.02 -8.03 11.87
N LYS A 125 8.00 -6.71 12.12
CA LYS A 125 8.04 -6.18 13.48
C LYS A 125 6.77 -6.54 14.27
N ASP A 126 6.91 -6.64 15.58
CA ASP A 126 5.78 -6.91 16.48
C ASP A 126 4.75 -5.77 16.39
N GLY A 127 3.45 -6.14 16.35
CA GLY A 127 2.35 -5.18 16.19
C GLY A 127 2.16 -4.64 14.77
N CYS A 128 2.94 -5.09 13.79
CA CYS A 128 2.84 -4.71 12.39
C CYS A 128 1.99 -5.70 11.58
N PHE A 129 1.63 -5.33 10.34
CA PHE A 129 0.64 -6.05 9.55
C PHE A 129 1.24 -6.82 8.38
N LEU A 130 0.79 -8.08 8.24
CA LEU A 130 0.87 -8.83 7.00
C LEU A 130 -0.49 -8.72 6.28
N VAL A 131 -0.48 -8.22 5.06
CA VAL A 131 -1.66 -8.08 4.20
C VAL A 131 -1.50 -9.01 3.00
N GLU A 132 -2.36 -10.03 2.92
CA GLU A 132 -2.42 -10.96 1.80
C GLU A 132 -3.64 -10.64 0.92
N ILE A 133 -3.42 -10.36 -0.36
CA ILE A 133 -4.49 -10.26 -1.34
C ILE A 133 -4.84 -11.69 -1.77
N LEU A 134 -6.07 -12.09 -1.54
CA LEU A 134 -6.53 -13.47 -1.77
C LEU A 134 -7.76 -13.48 -2.68
N PRO A 135 -7.96 -14.56 -3.46
CA PRO A 135 -9.14 -14.70 -4.29
C PRO A 135 -10.42 -14.78 -3.47
N ALA A 136 -11.55 -14.47 -4.07
CA ALA A 136 -12.84 -14.73 -3.49
C ALA A 136 -13.00 -16.25 -3.21
N LYS A 137 -13.49 -16.58 -2.00
CA LYS A 137 -13.71 -17.97 -1.60
C LYS A 137 -14.70 -18.65 -2.54
N ASN A 138 -14.35 -19.83 -3.04
CA ASN A 138 -15.18 -20.71 -3.85
C ASN A 138 -14.90 -22.20 -3.52
N GLU A 139 -15.60 -23.11 -4.19
CA GLU A 139 -15.47 -24.55 -3.95
C GLU A 139 -14.07 -25.12 -4.26
N ASN A 140 -13.32 -24.49 -5.16
CA ASN A 140 -12.00 -24.99 -5.57
C ASN A 140 -10.87 -24.50 -4.66
N ASN A 141 -11.01 -23.31 -4.05
CA ASN A 141 -9.93 -22.67 -3.30
C ASN A 141 -10.15 -22.61 -1.78
N TYR A 142 -11.35 -23.00 -1.27
CA TYR A 142 -11.65 -22.80 0.15
C TYR A 142 -10.71 -23.56 1.08
N LYS A 143 -10.22 -24.73 0.68
CA LYS A 143 -9.27 -25.55 1.47
C LYS A 143 -7.92 -24.83 1.59
N TYR A 144 -7.44 -24.26 0.49
CA TYR A 144 -6.20 -23.48 0.48
C TYR A 144 -6.33 -22.21 1.32
N LEU A 145 -7.41 -21.47 1.17
CA LEU A 145 -7.68 -20.28 2.00
C LEU A 145 -7.78 -20.60 3.50
N TYR A 146 -8.24 -21.80 3.84
CA TYR A 146 -8.23 -22.27 5.22
C TYR A 146 -6.81 -22.56 5.72
N LYS A 147 -6.00 -23.27 4.90
CA LYS A 147 -4.60 -23.55 5.22
C LYS A 147 -3.77 -22.27 5.44
N ILE A 148 -3.97 -21.23 4.61
CA ILE A 148 -3.30 -19.93 4.78
C ILE A 148 -3.52 -19.37 6.19
N LYS A 149 -4.76 -19.41 6.68
CA LYS A 149 -5.06 -18.95 8.04
C LYS A 149 -4.37 -19.80 9.09
N GLU A 150 -4.42 -21.11 8.94
CA GLU A 150 -3.78 -22.05 9.85
C GLU A 150 -2.26 -21.86 9.89
N TYR A 151 -1.62 -21.65 8.75
CA TYR A 151 -0.20 -21.38 8.66
C TYR A 151 0.18 -20.03 9.30
N ALA A 152 -0.62 -18.99 9.07
CA ALA A 152 -0.42 -17.69 9.70
C ALA A 152 -0.50 -17.79 11.23
N GLU A 153 -1.52 -18.48 11.77
CA GLU A 153 -1.69 -18.70 13.21
C GLU A 153 -0.51 -19.51 13.80
N LYS A 154 -0.07 -20.58 13.14
CA LYS A 154 1.09 -21.40 13.55
C LYS A 154 2.39 -20.61 13.53
N ALA A 155 2.52 -19.64 12.62
CA ALA A 155 3.65 -18.74 12.55
C ALA A 155 3.59 -17.57 13.56
N GLY A 156 2.58 -17.54 14.45
CA GLY A 156 2.43 -16.52 15.48
C GLY A 156 1.74 -15.23 15.02
N LEU A 157 1.09 -15.24 13.86
CA LEU A 157 0.29 -14.13 13.35
C LEU A 157 -1.17 -14.29 13.77
N PHE A 158 -1.81 -13.19 14.15
CA PHE A 158 -3.21 -13.21 14.59
C PHE A 158 -4.12 -12.62 13.51
N TYR A 159 -5.25 -13.29 13.25
CA TYR A 159 -6.24 -12.76 12.33
C TYR A 159 -6.82 -11.43 12.84
N TYR A 160 -6.65 -10.37 12.06
CA TYR A 160 -7.14 -9.04 12.41
C TYR A 160 -8.46 -8.71 11.71
N ALA A 161 -8.48 -8.70 10.38
CA ALA A 161 -9.65 -8.34 9.61
C ALA A 161 -9.65 -8.93 8.20
N LYS A 162 -10.82 -8.95 7.55
CA LYS A 162 -10.99 -9.18 6.12
C LYS A 162 -11.61 -7.94 5.49
N VAL A 163 -10.90 -7.34 4.53
CA VAL A 163 -11.41 -6.24 3.71
C VAL A 163 -11.80 -6.77 2.35
N THR A 164 -13.06 -6.53 1.95
CA THR A 164 -13.53 -6.95 0.62
C THR A 164 -13.25 -5.84 -0.39
N TRP A 165 -12.43 -6.16 -1.38
CA TRP A 165 -12.17 -5.26 -2.49
C TRP A 165 -13.12 -5.54 -3.66
N LYS A 166 -13.95 -4.56 -4.01
CA LYS A 166 -14.82 -4.62 -5.18
C LYS A 166 -14.10 -3.97 -6.37
N LYS A 167 -13.77 -4.76 -7.39
CA LYS A 167 -13.28 -4.22 -8.66
C LYS A 167 -14.43 -3.49 -9.38
N VAL A 168 -14.29 -2.21 -9.61
CA VAL A 168 -15.16 -1.47 -10.52
C VAL A 168 -14.60 -1.64 -11.92
N THR A 169 -15.34 -2.27 -12.82
CA THR A 169 -14.90 -2.47 -14.21
C THR A 169 -14.86 -1.12 -14.93
N LEU A 170 -13.81 -0.89 -15.72
CA LEU A 170 -13.65 0.35 -16.50
C LEU A 170 -14.85 0.64 -17.43
N SER A 171 -15.55 -0.40 -17.89
CA SER A 171 -16.77 -0.30 -18.70
C SER A 171 -17.91 0.40 -17.96
N ALA A 172 -18.07 0.21 -16.65
CA ALA A 172 -19.07 0.90 -15.84
C ALA A 172 -18.78 2.42 -15.74
N ILE A 173 -17.51 2.79 -15.60
CA ILE A 173 -17.07 4.19 -15.54
C ILE A 173 -17.29 4.90 -16.89
N LEU A 174 -17.04 4.23 -18.00
CA LEU A 174 -17.23 4.79 -19.34
C LEU A 174 -18.71 4.98 -19.69
N VAL A 175 -19.60 4.12 -19.23
CA VAL A 175 -21.05 4.24 -19.44
C VAL A 175 -21.63 5.42 -18.65
N GLU A 176 -21.19 5.65 -17.42
CA GLU A 176 -21.60 6.83 -16.63
C GLU A 176 -21.12 8.15 -17.24
N LYS A 177 -19.88 8.23 -17.74
CA LYS A 177 -19.38 9.43 -18.42
C LYS A 177 -20.13 9.77 -19.71
N GLN A 178 -20.61 8.77 -20.46
CA GLN A 178 -21.40 9.02 -21.66
C GLN A 178 -22.83 9.49 -21.34
N ARG A 179 -23.44 9.06 -20.24
CA ARG A 179 -24.77 9.54 -19.82
C ARG A 179 -24.77 10.98 -19.32
N THR A 180 -23.69 11.44 -18.68
CA THR A 180 -23.56 12.83 -18.20
C THR A 180 -23.27 13.85 -19.32
N ARG A 181 -22.95 13.42 -20.55
CA ARG A 181 -22.72 14.30 -21.70
C ARG A 181 -23.95 14.50 -22.59
N ARG A 182 -25.12 13.96 -22.24
CA ARG A 182 -26.36 14.06 -23.00
C ARG A 182 -27.50 14.81 -22.29
N MET A 183 -27.16 15.65 -21.30
CA MET A 183 -28.10 16.65 -20.77
C MET A 183 -27.65 18.06 -21.14
#